data_dd3997129c06a5ab58182afb5c766829
#
_entry.id   dd3997129c06a5ab58182afb5c766829
#
_cell.length_a   1.000
_cell.length_b   1.000
_cell.length_c   1.000
_cell.angle_alpha   90.00
_cell.angle_beta   90.00
_cell.angle_gamma   90.00
#
_symmetry.space_group_name_H-M   'P 1'
#
loop_
_entity.id
_entity.type
_entity.pdbx_description
1 polymer ?
#
loop_
_entity_poly.entity_id
_entity_poly.type
_entity_poly.pdbx_seq_one_letter_code
_entity_poly.pdbx_strand_id
1 'polypeptide(L)'
;MAVASETAKEPTVLSRRKLLCIAGMGWTFDAMDVGLLAFLLTALKEDWGLTAAQLGWIGSINSIGMAVGAFVFGIMADRKGRKPVFILTLLLFSLGCGLTALASSLMVVLILRFFIGMGLGGELPVASTLVSESVKAHERGRIVVLLESFWAVGWLIAALIAYFIIPDYGWRMAMLLSALPAVYALYLRSKLPEPSSTQLLLQNRLSLRQSMALIWSPQYRRSTLMLWVLWFCVVFSYYGIFLWLPSVAMLKGFSLIKSFQYVLIMTLAQLPGYFTAAWFIERYGRKFVL
;
A
#
# COMPACT_ATOMS: atom_id res chain seq x y z
N MET A 1 -27.69 1.58 48.53
CA MET A 1 -27.68 1.35 47.09
C MET A 1 -26.32 1.77 46.58
N ALA A 2 -25.40 0.80 46.38
CA ALA A 2 -24.06 1.04 45.89
C ALA A 2 -24.12 1.00 44.37
N VAL A 3 -23.83 2.12 43.71
CA VAL A 3 -23.68 2.21 42.26
C VAL A 3 -22.31 1.56 41.92
N ALA A 4 -22.36 0.38 41.33
CA ALA A 4 -21.19 -0.29 40.80
C ALA A 4 -20.56 0.64 39.74
N SER A 5 -19.34 1.14 40.03
CA SER A 5 -18.51 1.81 39.04
C SER A 5 -18.01 0.75 38.02
N GLU A 6 -18.68 0.68 36.89
CA GLU A 6 -18.16 -0.02 35.71
C GLU A 6 -16.81 0.63 35.38
N THR A 7 -15.73 -0.06 35.72
CA THR A 7 -14.40 0.30 35.33
C THR A 7 -14.30 0.18 33.82
N ALA A 8 -14.51 1.32 33.14
CA ALA A 8 -14.18 1.46 31.74
C ALA A 8 -12.70 1.04 31.58
N LYS A 9 -12.44 -0.10 30.93
CA LYS A 9 -11.11 -0.54 30.55
C LYS A 9 -10.46 0.61 29.80
N GLU A 10 -9.42 1.22 30.39
CA GLU A 10 -8.59 2.18 29.65
C GLU A 10 -8.16 1.57 28.33
N PRO A 11 -8.29 2.30 27.22
CA PRO A 11 -7.88 1.77 25.92
C PRO A 11 -6.40 1.44 26.02
N THR A 12 -6.03 0.18 25.76
CA THR A 12 -4.66 -0.30 25.75
C THR A 12 -3.90 0.46 24.66
N VAL A 13 -3.18 1.52 25.07
CA VAL A 13 -2.34 2.31 24.18
C VAL A 13 -1.18 1.41 23.75
N LEU A 14 -1.24 0.92 22.52
CA LEU A 14 -0.11 0.18 21.94
C LEU A 14 1.15 1.05 21.97
N SER A 15 2.29 0.44 22.32
CA SER A 15 3.53 1.17 22.23
C SER A 15 3.78 1.62 20.79
N ARG A 16 4.35 2.82 20.59
CA ARG A 16 4.61 3.42 19.27
C ARG A 16 5.32 2.46 18.31
N ARG A 17 6.30 1.70 18.84
CA ARG A 17 7.05 0.69 18.07
C ARG A 17 6.15 -0.43 17.58
N LYS A 18 5.25 -0.94 18.42
CA LYS A 18 4.30 -1.98 18.04
C LYS A 18 3.33 -1.49 16.98
N LEU A 19 2.82 -0.27 17.13
CA LEU A 19 1.91 0.31 16.12
C LEU A 19 2.61 0.50 14.77
N LEU A 20 3.84 1.04 14.77
CA LEU A 20 4.64 1.21 13.56
C LEU A 20 4.94 -0.14 12.89
N CYS A 21 5.31 -1.16 13.64
CA CYS A 21 5.54 -2.49 13.10
C CYS A 21 4.26 -3.10 12.52
N ILE A 22 3.13 -2.96 13.23
CA ILE A 22 1.84 -3.48 12.74
C ILE A 22 1.40 -2.79 11.45
N ALA A 23 1.40 -1.47 11.42
CA ALA A 23 1.04 -0.72 10.22
C ALA A 23 2.08 -0.91 9.10
N GLY A 24 3.37 -0.95 9.46
CA GLY A 24 4.46 -1.18 8.53
C GLY A 24 4.43 -2.55 7.86
N MET A 25 4.06 -3.60 8.58
CA MET A 25 3.88 -4.93 7.97
C MET A 25 2.76 -4.94 6.94
N GLY A 26 1.62 -4.29 7.18
CA GLY A 26 0.59 -4.11 6.17
C GLY A 26 1.17 -3.41 4.94
N TRP A 27 1.84 -2.28 5.16
CA TRP A 27 2.49 -1.50 4.11
C TRP A 27 3.58 -2.29 3.34
N THR A 28 4.28 -3.22 4.01
CA THR A 28 5.20 -4.17 3.36
C THR A 28 4.46 -5.10 2.40
N PHE A 29 3.31 -5.60 2.80
CA PHE A 29 2.52 -6.50 1.96
C PHE A 29 1.94 -5.80 0.73
N ASP A 30 1.49 -4.54 0.88
CA ASP A 30 1.05 -3.72 -0.25
C ASP A 30 2.19 -3.52 -1.26
N ALA A 31 3.35 -3.08 -0.77
CA ALA A 31 4.53 -2.87 -1.59
C ALA A 31 5.02 -4.16 -2.26
N MET A 32 4.90 -5.28 -1.57
CA MET A 32 5.21 -6.61 -2.12
C MET A 32 4.30 -6.95 -3.29
N ASP A 33 2.98 -6.75 -3.17
CA ASP A 33 2.08 -7.05 -4.29
C ASP A 33 2.28 -6.10 -5.47
N VAL A 34 2.47 -4.81 -5.21
CA VAL A 34 2.81 -3.84 -6.26
C VAL A 34 4.11 -4.22 -6.98
N GLY A 35 5.13 -4.63 -6.22
CA GLY A 35 6.38 -5.13 -6.78
C GLY A 35 6.20 -6.41 -7.59
N LEU A 36 5.46 -7.38 -7.05
CA LEU A 36 5.16 -8.64 -7.74
C LEU A 36 4.39 -8.42 -9.05
N LEU A 37 3.55 -7.38 -9.14
CA LEU A 37 2.88 -7.04 -10.40
C LEU A 37 3.90 -6.76 -11.52
N ALA A 38 4.99 -6.02 -11.25
CA ALA A 38 6.02 -5.73 -12.25
C ALA A 38 6.66 -7.02 -12.80
N PHE A 39 6.94 -7.97 -11.93
CA PHE A 39 7.52 -9.27 -12.29
C PHE A 39 6.48 -10.19 -12.96
N LEU A 40 5.22 -10.14 -12.50
CA LEU A 40 4.11 -10.87 -13.10
C LEU A 40 3.86 -10.46 -14.56
N LEU A 41 3.88 -9.16 -14.86
CA LEU A 41 3.72 -8.66 -16.23
C LEU A 41 4.76 -9.27 -17.17
N THR A 42 6.00 -9.38 -16.69
CA THR A 42 7.11 -9.95 -17.45
C THR A 42 6.94 -11.46 -17.64
N ALA A 43 6.55 -12.17 -16.59
CA ALA A 43 6.32 -13.62 -16.63
C ALA A 43 5.10 -14.00 -17.50
N LEU A 44 4.00 -13.23 -17.44
CA LEU A 44 2.83 -13.44 -18.30
C LEU A 44 3.12 -13.17 -19.76
N LYS A 45 4.03 -12.23 -20.05
CA LYS A 45 4.49 -12.00 -21.43
C LYS A 45 5.15 -13.24 -22.00
N GLU A 46 5.98 -13.92 -21.22
CA GLU A 46 6.67 -15.15 -21.65
C GLU A 46 5.70 -16.35 -21.71
N ASP A 47 4.87 -16.55 -20.68
CA ASP A 47 4.01 -17.72 -20.55
C ASP A 47 2.80 -17.70 -21.51
N TRP A 48 2.16 -16.53 -21.66
CA TRP A 48 0.94 -16.37 -22.47
C TRP A 48 1.15 -15.61 -23.78
N GLY A 49 2.34 -15.14 -24.07
CA GLY A 49 2.66 -14.38 -25.28
C GLY A 49 1.91 -13.05 -25.38
N LEU A 50 1.64 -12.38 -24.23
CA LEU A 50 0.85 -11.18 -24.19
C LEU A 50 1.52 -10.01 -24.93
N THR A 51 0.72 -9.22 -25.62
CA THR A 51 1.18 -7.99 -26.28
C THR A 51 1.45 -6.89 -25.26
N ALA A 52 2.26 -5.89 -25.64
CA ALA A 52 2.52 -4.73 -24.79
C ALA A 52 1.23 -3.98 -24.40
N ALA A 53 0.25 -3.92 -25.27
CA ALA A 53 -1.04 -3.32 -24.99
C ALA A 53 -1.82 -4.09 -23.89
N GLN A 54 -1.82 -5.42 -23.96
CA GLN A 54 -2.49 -6.26 -22.96
C GLN A 54 -1.83 -6.15 -21.59
N LEU A 55 -0.49 -6.09 -21.54
CA LEU A 55 0.25 -5.82 -20.31
C LEU A 55 -0.06 -4.42 -19.76
N GLY A 56 -0.17 -3.43 -20.65
CA GLY A 56 -0.59 -2.08 -20.31
C GLY A 56 -1.97 -2.06 -19.67
N TRP A 57 -2.91 -2.83 -20.18
CA TRP A 57 -4.26 -2.97 -19.58
C TRP A 57 -4.20 -3.54 -18.16
N ILE A 58 -3.37 -4.56 -17.91
CA ILE A 58 -3.22 -5.14 -16.55
C ILE A 58 -2.72 -4.09 -15.55
N GLY A 59 -1.69 -3.32 -15.90
CA GLY A 59 -1.16 -2.25 -15.04
C GLY A 59 -2.15 -1.10 -14.85
N SER A 60 -2.84 -0.69 -15.94
CA SER A 60 -3.80 0.41 -15.90
C SER A 60 -5.04 0.07 -15.06
N ILE A 61 -5.61 -1.12 -15.23
CA ILE A 61 -6.79 -1.54 -14.47
C ILE A 61 -6.51 -1.66 -12.97
N ASN A 62 -5.29 -2.10 -12.61
CA ASN A 62 -4.84 -2.10 -11.22
C ASN A 62 -4.81 -0.67 -10.64
N SER A 63 -4.25 0.28 -11.39
CA SER A 63 -4.18 1.70 -10.98
C SER A 63 -5.57 2.35 -10.89
N ILE A 64 -6.48 2.03 -11.81
CA ILE A 64 -7.89 2.46 -11.74
C ILE A 64 -8.54 1.88 -10.48
N GLY A 65 -8.31 0.60 -10.19
CA GLY A 65 -8.75 -0.04 -8.95
C GLY A 65 -8.24 0.71 -7.72
N MET A 66 -6.95 1.06 -7.67
CA MET A 66 -6.36 1.83 -6.57
C MET A 66 -7.06 3.19 -6.37
N ALA A 67 -7.33 3.92 -7.45
CA ALA A 67 -8.03 5.20 -7.37
C ALA A 67 -9.45 5.05 -6.83
N VAL A 68 -10.20 4.06 -7.30
CA VAL A 68 -11.55 3.74 -6.81
C VAL A 68 -11.50 3.30 -5.34
N GLY A 69 -10.55 2.44 -4.99
CA GLY A 69 -10.36 1.95 -3.64
C GLY A 69 -10.01 3.04 -2.64
N ALA A 70 -9.09 3.93 -2.99
CA ALA A 70 -8.73 5.09 -2.15
C ALA A 70 -9.96 5.94 -1.81
N PHE A 71 -10.83 6.19 -2.78
CA PHE A 71 -12.06 6.94 -2.58
C PHE A 71 -13.09 6.18 -1.74
N VAL A 72 -13.41 4.95 -2.13
CA VAL A 72 -14.45 4.12 -1.47
C VAL A 72 -14.06 3.77 -0.05
N PHE A 73 -12.86 3.25 0.15
CA PHE A 73 -12.39 2.81 1.47
C PHE A 73 -11.97 3.99 2.35
N GLY A 74 -11.50 5.10 1.78
CA GLY A 74 -11.29 6.33 2.53
C GLY A 74 -12.58 6.81 3.20
N ILE A 75 -13.67 6.94 2.43
CA ILE A 75 -15.00 7.31 2.97
C ILE A 75 -15.50 6.27 3.96
N MET A 76 -15.30 4.99 3.66
CA MET A 76 -15.74 3.92 4.54
C MET A 76 -14.96 3.92 5.87
N ALA A 77 -13.67 4.24 5.86
CA ALA A 77 -12.84 4.36 7.06
C ALA A 77 -13.32 5.51 7.97
N ASP A 78 -13.72 6.63 7.39
CA ASP A 78 -14.28 7.75 8.14
C ASP A 78 -15.65 7.43 8.73
N ARG A 79 -16.40 6.47 8.14
CA ARG A 79 -17.75 6.10 8.59
C ARG A 79 -17.82 4.89 9.52
N LYS A 80 -17.02 3.88 9.26
CA LYS A 80 -17.04 2.60 9.99
C LYS A 80 -15.86 2.41 10.94
N GLY A 81 -14.92 3.33 10.90
CA GLY A 81 -13.67 3.23 11.63
C GLY A 81 -12.53 2.69 10.77
N ARG A 82 -11.30 2.97 11.18
CA ARG A 82 -10.11 2.65 10.39
C ARG A 82 -9.73 1.17 10.44
N LYS A 83 -9.85 0.54 11.62
CA LYS A 83 -9.51 -0.87 11.83
C LYS A 83 -10.29 -1.85 10.92
N PRO A 84 -11.63 -1.83 10.88
CA PRO A 84 -12.38 -2.78 10.05
C PRO A 84 -12.10 -2.58 8.56
N VAL A 85 -11.86 -1.35 8.12
CA VAL A 85 -11.55 -1.07 6.72
C VAL A 85 -10.15 -1.54 6.36
N PHE A 86 -9.17 -1.32 7.22
CA PHE A 86 -7.81 -1.83 7.05
C PHE A 86 -7.78 -3.37 6.90
N ILE A 87 -8.52 -4.08 7.73
CA ILE A 87 -8.64 -5.54 7.63
C ILE A 87 -9.33 -5.96 6.33
N LEU A 88 -10.38 -5.25 5.93
CA LEU A 88 -11.12 -5.55 4.71
C LEU A 88 -10.25 -5.34 3.46
N THR A 89 -9.48 -4.25 3.40
CA THR A 89 -8.59 -3.97 2.28
C THR A 89 -7.48 -5.01 2.15
N LEU A 90 -6.85 -5.39 3.28
CA LEU A 90 -5.88 -6.49 3.34
C LEU A 90 -6.46 -7.80 2.82
N LEU A 91 -7.66 -8.17 3.26
CA LEU A 91 -8.31 -9.41 2.80
C LEU A 91 -8.65 -9.35 1.32
N LEU A 92 -9.13 -8.21 0.83
CA LEU A 92 -9.54 -8.04 -0.55
C LEU A 92 -8.36 -8.24 -1.51
N PHE A 93 -7.24 -7.57 -1.28
CA PHE A 93 -6.10 -7.74 -2.18
C PHE A 93 -5.41 -9.11 -1.99
N SER A 94 -5.25 -9.60 -0.77
CA SER A 94 -4.58 -10.88 -0.53
C SER A 94 -5.32 -12.06 -1.14
N LEU A 95 -6.65 -12.11 -0.97
CA LEU A 95 -7.48 -13.14 -1.61
C LEU A 95 -7.47 -12.99 -3.13
N GLY A 96 -7.53 -11.75 -3.63
CA GLY A 96 -7.40 -11.48 -5.06
C GLY A 96 -6.09 -11.98 -5.64
N CYS A 97 -4.97 -11.81 -4.94
CA CYS A 97 -3.66 -12.32 -5.35
C CYS A 97 -3.65 -13.86 -5.39
N GLY A 98 -4.15 -14.51 -4.34
CA GLY A 98 -4.26 -15.96 -4.31
C GLY A 98 -5.14 -16.51 -5.45
N LEU A 99 -6.27 -15.87 -5.72
CA LEU A 99 -7.16 -16.23 -6.84
C LEU A 99 -6.49 -15.97 -8.20
N THR A 100 -5.59 -14.99 -8.31
CA THR A 100 -4.84 -14.76 -9.56
C THR A 100 -3.98 -15.98 -9.93
N ALA A 101 -3.50 -16.75 -8.97
CA ALA A 101 -2.76 -17.98 -9.25
C ALA A 101 -3.60 -19.03 -10.01
N LEU A 102 -4.91 -18.98 -9.87
CA LEU A 102 -5.85 -19.89 -10.54
C LEU A 102 -6.35 -19.33 -11.89
N ALA A 103 -5.92 -18.12 -12.26
CA ALA A 103 -6.36 -17.49 -13.49
C ALA A 103 -5.88 -18.26 -14.71
N SER A 104 -6.82 -18.50 -15.66
CA SER A 104 -6.59 -19.18 -16.93
C SER A 104 -6.77 -18.26 -18.16
N SER A 105 -7.18 -17.02 -17.94
CA SER A 105 -7.40 -16.05 -19.02
C SER A 105 -7.05 -14.62 -18.60
N LEU A 106 -6.74 -13.81 -19.61
CA LEU A 106 -6.46 -12.38 -19.41
C LEU A 106 -7.62 -11.63 -18.74
N MET A 107 -8.87 -11.96 -19.11
CA MET A 107 -10.05 -11.30 -18.55
C MET A 107 -10.17 -11.54 -17.04
N VAL A 108 -9.90 -12.76 -16.57
CA VAL A 108 -9.89 -13.08 -15.13
C VAL A 108 -8.81 -12.29 -14.43
N VAL A 109 -7.60 -12.21 -15.00
CA VAL A 109 -6.50 -11.41 -14.43
C VAL A 109 -6.89 -9.93 -14.34
N LEU A 110 -7.53 -9.35 -15.38
CA LEU A 110 -7.97 -7.94 -15.37
C LEU A 110 -9.00 -7.68 -14.26
N ILE A 111 -10.00 -8.54 -14.13
CA ILE A 111 -11.02 -8.41 -13.08
C ILE A 111 -10.39 -8.51 -11.70
N LEU A 112 -9.54 -9.50 -11.46
CA LEU A 112 -8.87 -9.68 -10.18
C LEU A 112 -7.94 -8.50 -9.88
N ARG A 113 -7.18 -7.98 -10.85
CA ARG A 113 -6.31 -6.81 -10.69
C ARG A 113 -7.08 -5.54 -10.34
N PHE A 114 -8.29 -5.36 -10.85
CA PHE A 114 -9.14 -4.26 -10.42
C PHE A 114 -9.46 -4.34 -8.92
N PHE A 115 -9.90 -5.49 -8.44
CA PHE A 115 -10.24 -5.68 -7.00
C PHE A 115 -8.99 -5.66 -6.10
N ILE A 116 -7.89 -6.24 -6.54
CA ILE A 116 -6.59 -6.14 -5.85
C ILE A 116 -6.21 -4.66 -5.72
N GLY A 117 -6.24 -3.92 -6.83
CA GLY A 117 -5.99 -2.48 -6.83
C GLY A 117 -6.90 -1.72 -5.87
N MET A 118 -8.20 -2.04 -5.83
CA MET A 118 -9.11 -1.43 -4.86
C MET A 118 -8.66 -1.65 -3.42
N GLY A 119 -8.25 -2.87 -3.06
CA GLY A 119 -7.71 -3.18 -1.74
C GLY A 119 -6.48 -2.31 -1.40
N LEU A 120 -5.47 -2.35 -2.28
CA LEU A 120 -4.22 -1.61 -2.14
C LEU A 120 -4.44 -0.09 -2.01
N GLY A 121 -5.27 0.49 -2.90
CA GLY A 121 -5.55 1.93 -2.89
C GLY A 121 -6.24 2.42 -1.62
N GLY A 122 -7.02 1.56 -0.98
CA GLY A 122 -7.70 1.88 0.28
C GLY A 122 -6.79 1.82 1.51
N GLU A 123 -5.71 1.07 1.46
CA GLU A 123 -4.86 0.79 2.62
C GLU A 123 -3.99 1.98 3.01
N LEU A 124 -3.33 2.64 2.06
CA LEU A 124 -2.42 3.76 2.31
C LEU A 124 -3.05 4.89 3.14
N PRO A 125 -4.20 5.48 2.76
CA PRO A 125 -4.80 6.56 3.53
C PRO A 125 -5.22 6.11 4.93
N VAL A 126 -5.60 4.84 5.10
CA VAL A 126 -6.01 4.29 6.39
C VAL A 126 -4.81 4.05 7.31
N ALA A 127 -3.76 3.41 6.83
CA ALA A 127 -2.54 3.11 7.60
C ALA A 127 -1.78 4.38 8.02
N SER A 128 -1.54 5.30 7.09
CA SER A 128 -0.82 6.54 7.36
C SER A 128 -1.56 7.43 8.35
N THR A 129 -2.89 7.50 8.24
CA THR A 129 -3.71 8.27 9.19
C THR A 129 -3.73 7.61 10.57
N LEU A 130 -3.90 6.29 10.63
CA LEU A 130 -3.86 5.53 11.88
C LEU A 130 -2.56 5.80 12.65
N VAL A 131 -1.42 5.75 11.98
CA VAL A 131 -0.11 5.96 12.58
C VAL A 131 0.08 7.44 12.97
N SER A 132 -0.26 8.38 12.09
CA SER A 132 -0.07 9.82 12.33
C SER A 132 -0.96 10.36 13.45
N GLU A 133 -2.18 9.84 13.62
CA GLU A 133 -3.10 10.21 14.69
C GLU A 133 -2.69 9.62 16.05
N SER A 134 -1.93 8.53 16.05
CA SER A 134 -1.49 7.84 17.26
C SER A 134 -0.20 8.37 17.85
N VAL A 135 0.48 9.34 17.21
CA VAL A 135 1.75 9.93 17.65
C VAL A 135 1.66 11.44 17.85
N LYS A 136 2.57 11.98 18.68
CA LYS A 136 2.65 13.43 18.95
C LYS A 136 2.98 14.20 17.66
N ALA A 137 2.47 15.43 17.54
CA ALA A 137 2.58 16.24 16.33
C ALA A 137 4.03 16.46 15.84
N HIS A 138 5.00 16.60 16.76
CA HIS A 138 6.40 16.83 16.42
C HIS A 138 7.11 15.57 15.87
N GLU A 139 6.63 14.36 16.23
CA GLU A 139 7.21 13.08 15.79
C GLU A 139 6.59 12.54 14.50
N ARG A 140 5.45 13.11 14.05
CA ARG A 140 4.69 12.61 12.89
C ARG A 140 5.54 12.47 11.63
N GLY A 141 6.41 13.45 11.37
CA GLY A 141 7.26 13.42 10.17
C GLY A 141 8.17 12.19 10.12
N ARG A 142 8.91 11.96 11.20
CA ARG A 142 9.82 10.82 11.30
C ARG A 142 9.09 9.48 11.22
N ILE A 143 8.00 9.35 11.97
CA ILE A 143 7.23 8.09 12.03
C ILE A 143 6.64 7.76 10.65
N VAL A 144 6.15 8.75 9.89
CA VAL A 144 5.66 8.52 8.52
C VAL A 144 6.80 8.10 7.59
N VAL A 145 7.98 8.74 7.66
CA VAL A 145 9.14 8.31 6.84
C VAL A 145 9.60 6.90 7.22
N LEU A 146 9.57 6.55 8.50
CA LEU A 146 9.87 5.17 8.94
C LEU A 146 8.79 4.18 8.47
N LEU A 147 7.52 4.59 8.41
CA LEU A 147 6.46 3.77 7.80
C LEU A 147 6.74 3.54 6.31
N GLU A 148 7.14 4.60 5.59
CA GLU A 148 7.49 4.48 4.17
C GLU A 148 8.71 3.58 3.91
N SER A 149 9.63 3.42 4.87
CA SER A 149 10.75 2.48 4.70
C SER A 149 10.31 1.02 4.53
N PHE A 150 9.14 0.65 5.06
CA PHE A 150 8.54 -0.66 4.87
C PHE A 150 8.14 -0.93 3.42
N TRP A 151 7.91 0.12 2.62
CA TRP A 151 7.69 0.03 1.18
C TRP A 151 8.88 -0.61 0.46
N ALA A 152 10.10 -0.14 0.77
CA ALA A 152 11.32 -0.73 0.19
C ALA A 152 11.51 -2.18 0.62
N VAL A 153 11.15 -2.54 1.86
CA VAL A 153 11.19 -3.93 2.33
C VAL A 153 10.22 -4.81 1.52
N GLY A 154 9.01 -4.32 1.24
CA GLY A 154 8.03 -5.03 0.42
C GLY A 154 8.52 -5.28 -1.01
N TRP A 155 9.09 -4.26 -1.66
CA TRP A 155 9.73 -4.42 -2.97
C TRP A 155 10.89 -5.41 -2.95
N LEU A 156 11.70 -5.40 -1.88
CA LEU A 156 12.79 -6.35 -1.71
C LEU A 156 12.25 -7.79 -1.62
N ILE A 157 11.20 -8.02 -0.83
CA ILE A 157 10.56 -9.34 -0.74
C ILE A 157 9.98 -9.76 -2.09
N ALA A 158 9.32 -8.85 -2.82
CA ALA A 158 8.82 -9.11 -4.17
C ALA A 158 9.94 -9.53 -5.13
N ALA A 159 11.07 -8.81 -5.11
CA ALA A 159 12.22 -9.11 -5.95
C ALA A 159 12.87 -10.45 -5.58
N LEU A 160 12.95 -10.81 -4.29
CA LEU A 160 13.42 -12.12 -3.83
C LEU A 160 12.48 -13.25 -4.28
N ILE A 161 11.17 -13.08 -4.11
CA ILE A 161 10.18 -14.04 -4.60
C ILE A 161 10.30 -14.19 -6.12
N ALA A 162 10.39 -13.09 -6.85
CA ALA A 162 10.54 -13.14 -8.30
C ALA A 162 11.83 -13.85 -8.73
N TYR A 163 12.94 -13.56 -8.08
CA TYR A 163 14.24 -14.11 -8.43
C TYR A 163 14.36 -15.61 -8.12
N PHE A 164 13.85 -16.06 -6.96
CA PHE A 164 14.03 -17.45 -6.53
C PHE A 164 12.84 -18.36 -6.85
N ILE A 165 11.62 -17.81 -6.98
CA ILE A 165 10.42 -18.65 -7.12
C ILE A 165 9.92 -18.68 -8.56
N ILE A 166 9.89 -17.54 -9.27
CA ILE A 166 9.29 -17.51 -10.60
C ILE A 166 10.04 -18.41 -11.60
N PRO A 167 11.38 -18.47 -11.65
CA PRO A 167 12.09 -19.31 -12.63
C PRO A 167 11.82 -20.80 -12.47
N ASP A 168 11.71 -21.30 -11.22
CA ASP A 168 11.60 -22.73 -10.94
C ASP A 168 10.15 -23.20 -10.75
N TYR A 169 9.30 -22.36 -10.16
CA TYR A 169 7.91 -22.70 -9.77
C TYR A 169 6.84 -21.94 -10.52
N GLY A 170 7.25 -20.98 -11.37
CA GLY A 170 6.35 -20.14 -12.14
C GLY A 170 5.67 -19.01 -11.34
N TRP A 171 5.04 -18.09 -12.08
CA TRP A 171 4.40 -16.92 -11.51
C TRP A 171 3.17 -17.25 -10.62
N ARG A 172 2.53 -18.40 -10.85
CA ARG A 172 1.39 -18.84 -10.03
C ARG A 172 1.77 -19.07 -8.57
N MET A 173 2.93 -19.66 -8.32
CA MET A 173 3.44 -19.85 -6.96
C MET A 173 3.76 -18.51 -6.29
N ALA A 174 4.33 -17.56 -7.02
CA ALA A 174 4.57 -16.21 -6.50
C ALA A 174 3.25 -15.52 -6.09
N MET A 175 2.17 -15.68 -6.88
CA MET A 175 0.85 -15.14 -6.54
C MET A 175 0.22 -15.85 -5.33
N LEU A 176 0.44 -17.14 -5.13
CA LEU A 176 -0.01 -17.85 -3.92
C LEU A 176 0.71 -17.33 -2.67
N LEU A 177 2.02 -17.08 -2.77
CA LEU A 177 2.78 -16.49 -1.66
C LEU A 177 2.30 -15.08 -1.32
N SER A 178 1.85 -14.30 -2.29
CA SER A 178 1.28 -12.97 -2.04
C SER A 178 -0.12 -13.01 -1.39
N ALA A 179 -0.71 -14.19 -1.19
CA ALA A 179 -1.93 -14.34 -0.39
C ALA A 179 -1.66 -14.44 1.12
N LEU A 180 -0.41 -14.66 1.56
CA LEU A 180 -0.05 -14.76 2.99
C LEU A 180 -0.53 -13.58 3.85
N PRO A 181 -0.60 -12.33 3.37
CA PRO A 181 -1.17 -11.22 4.12
C PRO A 181 -2.60 -11.45 4.63
N ALA A 182 -3.39 -12.34 4.00
CA ALA A 182 -4.70 -12.71 4.51
C ALA A 182 -4.65 -13.29 5.94
N VAL A 183 -3.63 -14.09 6.23
CA VAL A 183 -3.38 -14.62 7.58
C VAL A 183 -3.04 -13.50 8.55
N TYR A 184 -2.24 -12.55 8.11
CA TYR A 184 -1.90 -11.36 8.90
C TYR A 184 -3.13 -10.48 9.19
N ALA A 185 -4.05 -10.33 8.23
CA ALA A 185 -5.30 -9.61 8.44
C ALA A 185 -6.16 -10.24 9.57
N LEU A 186 -6.18 -11.56 9.67
CA LEU A 186 -6.86 -12.27 10.78
C LEU A 186 -6.17 -11.99 12.12
N TYR A 187 -4.84 -11.98 12.16
CA TYR A 187 -4.09 -11.59 13.36
C TYR A 187 -4.41 -10.14 13.79
N LEU A 188 -4.46 -9.20 12.85
CA LEU A 188 -4.77 -7.80 13.10
C LEU A 188 -6.17 -7.60 13.68
N ARG A 189 -7.14 -8.42 13.26
CA ARG A 189 -8.50 -8.38 13.81
C ARG A 189 -8.52 -8.49 15.34
N SER A 190 -7.61 -9.29 15.90
CA SER A 190 -7.54 -9.54 17.35
C SER A 190 -6.68 -8.52 18.11
N LYS A 191 -5.68 -7.92 17.48
CA LYS A 191 -4.62 -7.16 18.16
C LYS A 191 -4.65 -5.65 17.93
N LEU A 192 -5.20 -5.17 16.81
CA LEU A 192 -5.22 -3.74 16.50
C LEU A 192 -6.33 -3.04 17.32
N PRO A 193 -6.00 -2.04 18.16
CA PRO A 193 -7.01 -1.24 18.85
C PRO A 193 -7.66 -0.25 17.88
N GLU A 194 -8.89 0.15 18.16
CA GLU A 194 -9.48 1.29 17.49
C GLU A 194 -8.93 2.59 18.11
N PRO A 195 -8.49 3.57 17.30
CA PRO A 195 -8.07 4.86 17.83
C PRO A 195 -9.22 5.59 18.53
N SER A 196 -8.92 6.23 19.66
CA SER A 196 -9.92 7.03 20.41
C SER A 196 -10.48 8.19 19.57
N SER A 197 -9.71 8.72 18.63
CA SER A 197 -10.14 9.72 17.63
C SER A 197 -11.28 9.22 16.74
N THR A 198 -11.36 7.92 16.48
CA THR A 198 -12.44 7.33 15.68
C THR A 198 -13.81 7.54 16.31
N GLN A 199 -13.92 7.44 17.62
CA GLN A 199 -15.21 7.66 18.33
C GLN A 199 -15.67 9.11 18.22
N LEU A 200 -14.77 10.09 18.32
CA LEU A 200 -15.08 11.51 18.15
C LEU A 200 -15.47 11.84 16.70
N LEU A 201 -14.78 11.25 15.72
CA LEU A 201 -15.11 11.39 14.29
C LEU A 201 -16.47 10.76 13.96
N LEU A 202 -16.82 9.65 14.62
CA LEU A 202 -18.12 9.01 14.45
C LEU A 202 -19.29 9.84 14.99
N GLN A 203 -19.04 10.69 15.99
CA GLN A 203 -20.04 11.60 16.57
C GLN A 203 -20.26 12.86 15.73
N ASN A 204 -19.20 13.39 15.08
CA ASN A 204 -19.24 14.65 14.30
C ASN A 204 -19.10 14.40 12.78
N ARG A 205 -19.94 13.53 12.21
CA ARG A 205 -19.87 13.15 10.79
C ARG A 205 -20.28 14.29 9.87
N LEU A 206 -19.35 14.76 9.05
CA LEU A 206 -19.69 15.58 7.89
C LEU A 206 -20.32 14.70 6.79
N SER A 207 -21.32 15.23 6.10
CA SER A 207 -21.82 14.60 4.89
C SER A 207 -20.74 14.63 3.79
N LEU A 208 -20.80 13.70 2.83
CA LEU A 208 -19.87 13.70 1.68
C LEU A 208 -19.84 15.06 0.96
N ARG A 209 -20.99 15.67 0.77
CA ARG A 209 -21.13 16.97 0.14
C ARG A 209 -20.41 18.06 0.93
N GLN A 210 -20.54 18.04 2.27
CA GLN A 210 -19.85 19.00 3.16
C GLN A 210 -18.33 18.79 3.13
N SER A 211 -17.87 17.53 3.17
CA SER A 211 -16.43 17.21 3.08
C SER A 211 -15.83 17.69 1.75
N MET A 212 -16.50 17.43 0.63
CA MET A 212 -16.07 17.90 -0.68
C MET A 212 -16.07 19.43 -0.77
N ALA A 213 -17.13 20.08 -0.28
CA ALA A 213 -17.19 21.54 -0.25
C ALA A 213 -16.06 22.14 0.62
N LEU A 214 -15.69 21.49 1.71
CA LEU A 214 -14.59 21.94 2.57
C LEU A 214 -13.24 21.89 1.84
N ILE A 215 -12.94 20.79 1.14
CA ILE A 215 -11.69 20.61 0.39
C ILE A 215 -11.56 21.69 -0.71
N TRP A 216 -12.68 22.07 -1.34
CA TRP A 216 -12.72 23.10 -2.40
C TRP A 216 -12.97 24.51 -1.87
N SER A 217 -13.03 24.71 -0.54
CA SER A 217 -13.16 26.04 0.05
C SER A 217 -11.95 26.93 -0.29
N PRO A 218 -12.10 28.27 -0.33
CA PRO A 218 -11.01 29.20 -0.63
C PRO A 218 -9.76 28.97 0.22
N GLN A 219 -9.93 28.52 1.44
CA GLN A 219 -8.86 28.25 2.40
C GLN A 219 -8.00 27.04 2.00
N TYR A 220 -8.60 25.96 1.48
CA TYR A 220 -7.92 24.68 1.24
C TYR A 220 -7.67 24.36 -0.22
N ARG A 221 -8.39 24.96 -1.18
CA ARG A 221 -8.31 24.64 -2.62
C ARG A 221 -6.89 24.69 -3.19
N ARG A 222 -6.09 25.67 -2.78
CA ARG A 222 -4.69 25.80 -3.27
C ARG A 222 -3.85 24.62 -2.81
N SER A 223 -3.90 24.29 -1.50
CA SER A 223 -3.17 23.14 -0.94
C SER A 223 -3.64 21.84 -1.55
N THR A 224 -4.96 21.68 -1.75
CA THR A 224 -5.56 20.49 -2.39
C THR A 224 -5.04 20.31 -3.80
N LEU A 225 -5.08 21.36 -4.63
CA LEU A 225 -4.56 21.30 -6.00
C LEU A 225 -3.05 21.01 -6.06
N MET A 226 -2.27 21.69 -5.21
CA MET A 226 -0.82 21.44 -5.15
C MET A 226 -0.50 20.00 -4.75
N LEU A 227 -1.22 19.45 -3.77
CA LEU A 227 -1.05 18.06 -3.36
C LEU A 227 -1.46 17.07 -4.46
N TRP A 228 -2.54 17.34 -5.19
CA TRP A 228 -2.97 16.49 -6.30
C TRP A 228 -1.95 16.47 -7.42
N VAL A 229 -1.42 17.64 -7.81
CA VAL A 229 -0.37 17.73 -8.83
C VAL A 229 0.90 17.03 -8.37
N LEU A 230 1.33 17.28 -7.12
CA LEU A 230 2.51 16.62 -6.54
C LEU A 230 2.37 15.09 -6.56
N TRP A 231 1.26 14.56 -6.04
CA TRP A 231 1.01 13.12 -6.01
C TRP A 231 0.89 12.53 -7.41
N PHE A 232 0.24 13.22 -8.34
CA PHE A 232 0.18 12.79 -9.73
C PHE A 232 1.59 12.64 -10.33
N CYS A 233 2.44 13.65 -10.19
CA CYS A 233 3.81 13.62 -10.72
C CYS A 233 4.66 12.52 -10.08
N VAL A 234 4.58 12.38 -8.75
CA VAL A 234 5.34 11.34 -8.01
C VAL A 234 4.89 9.94 -8.43
N VAL A 235 3.59 9.68 -8.41
CA VAL A 235 3.03 8.37 -8.75
C VAL A 235 3.28 8.04 -10.22
N PHE A 236 3.08 8.99 -11.13
CA PHE A 236 3.36 8.83 -12.55
C PHE A 236 4.83 8.47 -12.81
N SER A 237 5.77 9.18 -12.19
CA SER A 237 7.20 8.91 -12.34
C SER A 237 7.60 7.58 -11.72
N TYR A 238 7.15 7.32 -10.48
CA TYR A 238 7.51 6.12 -9.73
C TYR A 238 6.97 4.86 -10.41
N TYR A 239 5.67 4.77 -10.64
CA TYR A 239 5.06 3.59 -11.25
C TYR A 239 5.42 3.46 -12.74
N GLY A 240 5.57 4.58 -13.44
CA GLY A 240 6.00 4.60 -14.85
C GLY A 240 7.39 4.00 -15.06
N ILE A 241 8.28 4.10 -14.07
CA ILE A 241 9.62 3.52 -14.12
C ILE A 241 9.62 2.11 -13.52
N PHE A 242 9.27 1.99 -12.23
CA PHE A 242 9.47 0.75 -11.48
C PHE A 242 8.59 -0.41 -11.95
N LEU A 243 7.34 -0.15 -12.33
CA LEU A 243 6.43 -1.19 -12.82
C LEU A 243 6.93 -1.83 -14.12
N TRP A 244 7.58 -1.03 -14.99
CA TRP A 244 8.01 -1.48 -16.31
C TRP A 244 9.49 -1.87 -16.38
N LEU A 245 10.25 -1.61 -15.32
CA LEU A 245 11.71 -1.82 -15.33
C LEU A 245 12.14 -3.24 -15.69
N PRO A 246 11.55 -4.33 -15.14
CA PRO A 246 11.89 -5.68 -15.55
C PRO A 246 11.60 -5.94 -17.04
N SER A 247 10.43 -5.47 -17.52
CA SER A 247 10.03 -5.63 -18.93
C SER A 247 10.93 -4.84 -19.88
N VAL A 248 11.35 -3.64 -19.50
CA VAL A 248 12.30 -2.82 -20.29
C VAL A 248 13.67 -3.46 -20.33
N ALA A 249 14.15 -4.04 -19.22
CA ALA A 249 15.41 -4.75 -19.19
C ALA A 249 15.42 -5.93 -20.18
N MET A 250 14.31 -6.70 -20.22
CA MET A 250 14.18 -7.78 -21.21
C MET A 250 14.15 -7.28 -22.66
N LEU A 251 13.48 -6.16 -22.94
CA LEU A 251 13.50 -5.54 -24.26
C LEU A 251 14.91 -5.10 -24.69
N LYS A 252 15.79 -4.82 -23.72
CA LYS A 252 17.22 -4.53 -23.97
C LYS A 252 18.08 -5.79 -24.13
N GLY A 253 17.48 -6.98 -24.12
CA GLY A 253 18.18 -8.25 -24.33
C GLY A 253 18.69 -8.93 -23.06
N PHE A 254 18.32 -8.45 -21.88
CA PHE A 254 18.62 -9.17 -20.64
C PHE A 254 17.69 -10.38 -20.46
N SER A 255 18.22 -11.46 -19.88
CA SER A 255 17.39 -12.60 -19.49
C SER A 255 16.43 -12.21 -18.36
N LEU A 256 15.34 -12.97 -18.18
CA LEU A 256 14.37 -12.78 -17.10
C LEU A 256 15.06 -12.69 -15.73
N ILE A 257 15.94 -13.65 -15.44
CA ILE A 257 16.67 -13.71 -14.16
C ILE A 257 17.55 -12.48 -13.96
N LYS A 258 18.31 -12.05 -14.98
CA LYS A 258 19.13 -10.84 -14.89
C LYS A 258 18.30 -9.59 -14.69
N SER A 259 17.14 -9.48 -15.33
CA SER A 259 16.21 -8.37 -15.15
C SER A 259 15.71 -8.30 -13.70
N PHE A 260 15.38 -9.42 -13.09
CA PHE A 260 14.96 -9.49 -11.68
C PHE A 260 16.13 -9.15 -10.74
N GLN A 261 17.33 -9.62 -11.04
CA GLN A 261 18.55 -9.31 -10.27
C GLN A 261 18.85 -7.80 -10.23
N TYR A 262 18.72 -7.09 -11.35
CA TYR A 262 18.92 -5.64 -11.37
C TYR A 262 17.90 -4.90 -10.51
N VAL A 263 16.62 -5.28 -10.56
CA VAL A 263 15.60 -4.69 -9.69
C VAL A 263 15.90 -4.98 -8.21
N LEU A 264 16.36 -6.18 -7.89
CA LEU A 264 16.77 -6.54 -6.53
C LEU A 264 17.90 -5.62 -6.01
N ILE A 265 18.95 -5.42 -6.81
CA ILE A 265 20.07 -4.53 -6.45
C ILE A 265 19.58 -3.09 -6.24
N MET A 266 18.74 -2.59 -7.15
CA MET A 266 18.17 -1.25 -7.03
C MET A 266 17.34 -1.08 -5.77
N THR A 267 16.54 -2.08 -5.42
CA THR A 267 15.70 -2.05 -4.21
C THR A 267 16.54 -2.06 -2.94
N LEU A 268 17.62 -2.85 -2.91
CA LEU A 268 18.57 -2.83 -1.81
C LEU A 268 19.20 -1.44 -1.62
N ALA A 269 19.52 -0.74 -2.71
CA ALA A 269 20.07 0.60 -2.68
C ALA A 269 19.08 1.67 -2.17
N GLN A 270 17.75 1.43 -2.20
CA GLN A 270 16.74 2.35 -1.67
C GLN A 270 16.72 2.35 -0.13
N LEU A 271 17.02 1.23 0.53
CA LEU A 271 16.92 1.13 2.00
C LEU A 271 17.75 2.19 2.75
N PRO A 272 19.05 2.40 2.44
CA PRO A 272 19.81 3.49 3.06
C PRO A 272 19.18 4.87 2.86
N GLY A 273 18.52 5.11 1.71
CA GLY A 273 17.86 6.37 1.39
C GLY A 273 16.74 6.73 2.37
N TYR A 274 15.89 5.76 2.74
CA TYR A 274 14.83 6.00 3.70
C TYR A 274 15.36 6.33 5.11
N PHE A 275 16.38 5.62 5.58
CA PHE A 275 16.96 5.88 6.90
C PHE A 275 17.69 7.22 6.96
N THR A 276 18.44 7.58 5.91
CA THR A 276 19.07 8.90 5.81
C THR A 276 18.04 10.01 5.75
N ALA A 277 16.97 9.86 4.97
CA ALA A 277 15.88 10.82 4.90
C ALA A 277 15.19 10.99 6.27
N ALA A 278 14.92 9.90 7.00
CA ALA A 278 14.34 9.96 8.34
C ALA A 278 15.23 10.74 9.32
N TRP A 279 16.55 10.60 9.21
CA TRP A 279 17.51 11.32 10.05
C TRP A 279 17.61 12.81 9.66
N PHE A 280 17.68 13.11 8.36
CA PHE A 280 17.77 14.48 7.86
C PHE A 280 16.50 15.30 8.15
N ILE A 281 15.31 14.69 8.09
CA ILE A 281 14.04 15.39 8.32
C ILE A 281 13.91 15.93 9.73
N GLU A 282 14.53 15.24 10.73
CA GLU A 282 14.56 15.72 12.11
C GLU A 282 15.59 16.84 12.31
N ARG A 283 16.74 16.75 11.62
CA ARG A 283 17.86 17.66 11.86
C ARG A 283 17.77 18.95 11.07
N TYR A 284 17.32 18.88 9.81
CA TYR A 284 17.30 20.02 8.88
C TYR A 284 15.89 20.47 8.48
N GLY A 285 14.88 19.71 8.93
CA GLY A 285 13.48 20.02 8.67
C GLY A 285 12.97 19.51 7.32
N ARG A 286 11.64 19.46 7.21
CA ARG A 286 10.92 18.85 6.06
C ARG A 286 11.20 19.58 4.75
N LYS A 287 11.32 20.91 4.79
CA LYS A 287 11.52 21.73 3.58
C LYS A 287 12.87 21.49 2.90
N PHE A 288 13.88 21.10 3.67
CA PHE A 288 15.22 20.82 3.14
C PHE A 288 15.32 19.43 2.51
N VAL A 289 14.58 18.48 3.06
CA VAL A 289 14.65 17.06 2.62
C VAL A 289 13.77 16.81 1.37
N LEU A 290 12.72 17.59 1.19
CA LEU A 290 11.88 17.59 -0.03
C LEU A 290 12.51 18.35 -1.16
#